data_6c4e6f7517de1bfda2024ced87edd957
#
_entry.id   6c4e6f7517de1bfda2024ced87edd957
#
_cell.length_a   1.000
_cell.length_b   1.000
_cell.length_c   1.000
_cell.angle_alpha   90.00
_cell.angle_beta   90.00
_cell.angle_gamma   90.00
#
_symmetry.space_group_name_H-M   'P 1'
#
loop_
_entity.id
_entity.type
_entity.pdbx_description
1 polymer ?
#
loop_
_entity_poly.entity_id
_entity_poly.type
_entity_poly.pdbx_seq_one_letter_code
_entity_poly.pdbx_strand_id
1 'polypeptide(L)'
;MLLFLEQCLNGLQFGLLLFLLAAGLTLVFGIMDLVNLAHGSLYMMGAYFAATFAERTGSFVVGSLLALFATLALGIVLEMVALRRLYGREHLDHVLGTFGLILFFNELVRLVWGPAGLSLSLPAWLNTSVELIPGIAYPTYRIAIIVVALAVALFLYVLVMRTRVGMLIRAGASNREMVGALGIDIKLLYTLVFGLGAALAGLAGLLQAPILTVQIGMGENILILAFVVIVIGGIGSIRGAFIAAVFVGLVDTVGRDFLPDLLRMVLSASAASTLAPALSSMLIYLLMTIVLVVRPAGLFPAAGR
;
A
#
# COMPACT_ATOMS: atom_id res chain seq x y z
N MET A 1 4.49 10.15 -27.98
CA MET A 1 5.50 10.54 -26.98
C MET A 1 4.86 11.21 -25.76
N LEU A 2 3.98 12.22 -25.93
CA LEU A 2 3.31 12.89 -24.78
C LEU A 2 2.48 11.91 -23.96
N LEU A 3 1.65 11.06 -24.58
CA LEU A 3 0.88 10.02 -23.88
C LEU A 3 1.76 9.08 -23.05
N PHE A 4 2.92 8.67 -23.59
CA PHE A 4 3.86 7.83 -22.85
C PHE A 4 4.37 8.51 -21.57
N LEU A 5 4.72 9.79 -21.63
CA LEU A 5 5.15 10.57 -20.47
C LEU A 5 4.03 10.71 -19.42
N GLU A 6 2.80 10.94 -19.90
CA GLU A 6 1.62 10.98 -19.00
C GLU A 6 1.42 9.65 -18.30
N GLN A 7 1.53 8.52 -19.01
CA GLN A 7 1.38 7.19 -18.40
C GLN A 7 2.56 6.85 -17.48
N CYS A 8 3.75 7.34 -17.73
CA CYS A 8 4.86 7.22 -16.78
C CYS A 8 4.57 7.99 -15.47
N LEU A 9 3.98 9.18 -15.54
CA LEU A 9 3.56 9.93 -14.36
C LEU A 9 2.43 9.23 -13.60
N ASN A 10 1.45 8.67 -14.31
CA ASN A 10 0.38 7.85 -13.73
C ASN A 10 0.94 6.59 -13.06
N GLY A 11 1.89 5.92 -13.71
CA GLY A 11 2.58 4.76 -13.16
C GLY A 11 3.41 5.09 -11.93
N LEU A 12 4.10 6.23 -11.92
CA LEU A 12 4.81 6.73 -10.75
C LEU A 12 3.86 7.01 -9.58
N GLN A 13 2.74 7.70 -9.84
CA GLN A 13 1.72 8.00 -8.83
C GLN A 13 1.14 6.70 -8.23
N PHE A 14 0.76 5.74 -9.08
CA PHE A 14 0.23 4.45 -8.63
C PHE A 14 1.29 3.64 -7.88
N GLY A 15 2.53 3.57 -8.38
CA GLY A 15 3.63 2.92 -7.71
C GLY A 15 3.92 3.51 -6.32
N LEU A 16 3.85 4.83 -6.17
CA LEU A 16 4.03 5.49 -4.88
C LEU A 16 2.88 5.18 -3.89
N LEU A 17 1.64 5.05 -4.36
CA LEU A 17 0.53 4.55 -3.53
C LEU A 17 0.75 3.10 -3.08
N LEU A 18 1.19 2.23 -4.00
CA LEU A 18 1.58 0.86 -3.66
C LEU A 18 2.72 0.83 -2.65
N PHE A 19 3.68 1.75 -2.77
CA PHE A 19 4.77 1.88 -1.80
C PHE A 19 4.25 2.18 -0.39
N LEU A 20 3.31 3.10 -0.22
CA LEU A 20 2.75 3.42 1.11
C LEU A 20 2.20 2.16 1.78
N LEU A 21 1.39 1.39 1.05
CA LEU A 21 0.82 0.14 1.56
C LEU A 21 1.90 -0.92 1.82
N ALA A 22 2.80 -1.12 0.85
CA ALA A 22 3.88 -2.09 0.94
C ALA A 22 4.90 -1.75 2.03
N ALA A 23 5.19 -0.47 2.27
CA ALA A 23 6.09 -0.03 3.34
C ALA A 23 5.52 -0.37 4.72
N GLY A 24 4.22 -0.14 4.94
CA GLY A 24 3.54 -0.56 6.17
C GLY A 24 3.62 -2.06 6.39
N LEU A 25 3.30 -2.83 5.36
CA LEU A 25 3.36 -4.30 5.40
C LEU A 25 4.81 -4.80 5.60
N THR A 26 5.79 -4.17 4.96
CA THR A 26 7.23 -4.49 5.09
C THR A 26 7.74 -4.25 6.50
N LEU A 27 7.32 -3.16 7.16
CA LEU A 27 7.66 -2.86 8.55
C LEU A 27 7.10 -3.93 9.50
N VAL A 28 5.83 -4.26 9.36
CA VAL A 28 5.16 -5.28 10.19
C VAL A 28 5.83 -6.64 9.98
N PHE A 29 5.95 -7.09 8.74
CA PHE A 29 6.56 -8.38 8.42
C PHE A 29 8.03 -8.46 8.85
N GLY A 30 8.79 -7.37 8.64
CA GLY A 30 10.22 -7.32 8.91
C GLY A 30 10.58 -7.53 10.38
N ILE A 31 9.74 -7.07 11.32
CA ILE A 31 10.02 -7.15 12.76
C ILE A 31 9.23 -8.27 13.44
N MET A 32 7.95 -8.42 13.07
CA MET A 32 7.03 -9.30 13.78
C MET A 32 7.00 -10.70 13.18
N ASP A 33 7.56 -10.88 11.97
CA ASP A 33 7.48 -12.11 11.17
C ASP A 33 6.03 -12.61 11.01
N LEU A 34 5.10 -11.66 10.96
CA LEU A 34 3.66 -11.89 10.89
C LEU A 34 3.15 -11.64 9.47
N VAL A 35 2.59 -12.66 8.84
CA VAL A 35 1.85 -12.53 7.59
C VAL A 35 0.48 -11.93 7.90
N ASN A 36 0.32 -10.62 7.65
CA ASN A 36 -0.92 -9.91 7.93
C ASN A 36 -1.74 -9.64 6.67
N LEU A 37 -2.68 -10.51 6.37
CA LEU A 37 -3.61 -10.33 5.25
C LEU A 37 -4.64 -9.21 5.52
N ALA A 38 -4.95 -8.91 6.81
CA ALA A 38 -5.86 -7.82 7.16
C ALA A 38 -5.28 -6.42 6.95
N HIS A 39 -4.02 -6.30 6.45
CA HIS A 39 -3.43 -5.01 6.13
C HIS A 39 -4.19 -4.27 5.04
N GLY A 40 -4.76 -5.00 4.07
CA GLY A 40 -5.68 -4.47 3.07
C GLY A 40 -6.99 -3.94 3.67
N SER A 41 -7.48 -4.55 4.73
CA SER A 41 -8.66 -4.02 5.44
C SER A 41 -8.39 -2.67 6.10
N LEU A 42 -7.18 -2.43 6.59
CA LEU A 42 -6.77 -1.11 7.14
C LEU A 42 -6.73 -0.03 6.04
N TYR A 43 -6.29 -0.40 4.82
CA TYR A 43 -6.40 0.47 3.65
C TYR A 43 -7.86 0.81 3.34
N MET A 44 -8.75 -0.18 3.28
CA MET A 44 -10.19 0.02 3.08
C MET A 44 -10.78 0.91 4.18
N MET A 45 -10.51 0.64 5.45
CA MET A 45 -10.99 1.45 6.58
C MET A 45 -10.52 2.90 6.49
N GLY A 46 -9.26 3.15 6.08
CA GLY A 46 -8.74 4.49 5.86
C GLY A 46 -9.54 5.27 4.81
N ALA A 47 -9.94 4.62 3.71
CA ALA A 47 -10.78 5.20 2.67
C ALA A 47 -12.20 5.51 3.19
N TYR A 48 -12.84 4.58 3.91
CA TYR A 48 -14.17 4.79 4.51
C TYR A 48 -14.17 5.89 5.57
N PHE A 49 -13.16 5.94 6.44
CA PHE A 49 -13.02 7.02 7.41
C PHE A 49 -12.82 8.36 6.73
N ALA A 50 -12.00 8.44 5.66
CA ALA A 50 -11.76 9.67 4.93
C ALA A 50 -13.05 10.19 4.29
N ALA A 51 -13.82 9.34 3.61
CA ALA A 51 -15.09 9.72 3.02
C ALA A 51 -16.08 10.22 4.09
N THR A 52 -16.22 9.48 5.19
CA THR A 52 -17.15 9.82 6.28
C THR A 52 -16.78 11.10 7.00
N PHE A 53 -15.49 11.28 7.36
CA PHE A 53 -15.08 12.47 8.10
C PHE A 53 -15.03 13.72 7.21
N ALA A 54 -14.68 13.59 5.94
CA ALA A 54 -14.72 14.71 5.02
C ALA A 54 -16.17 15.19 4.81
N GLU A 55 -17.13 14.28 4.69
CA GLU A 55 -18.56 14.62 4.59
C GLU A 55 -19.06 15.30 5.87
N ARG A 56 -18.76 14.75 7.05
CA ARG A 56 -19.21 15.29 8.35
C ARG A 56 -18.58 16.64 8.72
N THR A 57 -17.31 16.84 8.37
CA THR A 57 -16.58 18.08 8.70
C THR A 57 -16.70 19.15 7.64
N GLY A 58 -17.18 18.81 6.45
CA GLY A 58 -17.20 19.70 5.29
C GLY A 58 -15.80 20.07 4.78
N SER A 59 -14.75 19.42 5.27
CA SER A 59 -13.35 19.71 4.94
C SER A 59 -12.58 18.46 4.59
N PHE A 60 -12.05 18.40 3.38
CA PHE A 60 -11.20 17.31 2.92
C PHE A 60 -9.96 17.13 3.80
N VAL A 61 -9.28 18.23 4.17
CA VAL A 61 -8.04 18.19 4.95
C VAL A 61 -8.29 17.69 6.37
N VAL A 62 -9.30 18.25 7.05
CA VAL A 62 -9.66 17.82 8.41
C VAL A 62 -10.13 16.38 8.41
N GLY A 63 -10.98 16.00 7.45
CA GLY A 63 -11.45 14.62 7.29
C GLY A 63 -10.30 13.64 7.07
N SER A 64 -9.32 14.00 6.23
CA SER A 64 -8.12 13.19 5.97
C SER A 64 -7.25 13.00 7.22
N LEU A 65 -7.03 14.05 8.00
CA LEU A 65 -6.28 13.96 9.25
C LEU A 65 -7.00 13.08 10.28
N LEU A 66 -8.31 13.27 10.45
CA LEU A 66 -9.11 12.43 11.35
C LEU A 66 -9.12 10.96 10.91
N ALA A 67 -9.20 10.69 9.60
CA ALA A 67 -9.13 9.34 9.05
C ALA A 67 -7.78 8.67 9.34
N LEU A 68 -6.68 9.41 9.21
CA LEU A 68 -5.35 8.91 9.52
C LEU A 68 -5.21 8.53 10.99
N PHE A 69 -5.67 9.40 11.90
CA PHE A 69 -5.68 9.11 13.34
C PHE A 69 -6.62 7.95 13.69
N ALA A 70 -7.80 7.89 13.09
CA ALA A 70 -8.74 6.80 13.31
C ALA A 70 -8.17 5.44 12.84
N THR A 71 -7.50 5.41 11.68
CA THR A 71 -6.87 4.18 11.17
C THR A 71 -5.66 3.78 12.02
N LEU A 72 -4.85 4.73 12.48
CA LEU A 72 -3.77 4.49 13.45
C LEU A 72 -4.32 3.86 14.73
N ALA A 73 -5.36 4.45 15.32
CA ALA A 73 -6.00 3.96 16.55
C ALA A 73 -6.61 2.57 16.33
N LEU A 74 -7.31 2.37 15.21
CA LEU A 74 -7.87 1.07 14.83
C LEU A 74 -6.76 0.00 14.72
N GLY A 75 -5.62 0.34 14.09
CA GLY A 75 -4.47 -0.55 13.99
C GLY A 75 -3.92 -0.93 15.36
N ILE A 76 -3.72 0.04 16.25
CA ILE A 76 -3.25 -0.21 17.62
C ILE A 76 -4.22 -1.14 18.37
N VAL A 77 -5.52 -0.88 18.30
CA VAL A 77 -6.55 -1.72 18.94
C VAL A 77 -6.53 -3.13 18.35
N LEU A 78 -6.46 -3.25 17.03
CA LEU A 78 -6.41 -4.53 16.33
C LEU A 78 -5.18 -5.36 16.72
N GLU A 79 -4.02 -4.72 16.83
CA GLU A 79 -2.79 -5.35 17.32
C GLU A 79 -2.97 -5.88 18.74
N MET A 80 -3.45 -5.04 19.66
CA MET A 80 -3.57 -5.38 21.08
C MET A 80 -4.60 -6.49 21.32
N VAL A 81 -5.73 -6.48 20.63
CA VAL A 81 -6.87 -7.38 20.87
C VAL A 81 -6.71 -8.71 20.12
N ALA A 82 -6.32 -8.65 18.84
CA ALA A 82 -6.30 -9.81 17.97
C ALA A 82 -4.87 -10.31 17.67
N LEU A 83 -4.02 -9.49 17.06
CA LEU A 83 -2.77 -9.95 16.48
C LEU A 83 -1.72 -10.32 17.53
N ARG A 84 -1.72 -9.66 18.68
CA ARG A 84 -0.82 -9.96 19.80
C ARG A 84 -0.93 -11.41 20.26
N ARG A 85 -2.10 -12.02 20.12
CA ARG A 85 -2.34 -13.43 20.47
C ARG A 85 -1.80 -14.41 19.44
N LEU A 86 -1.47 -13.92 18.26
CA LEU A 86 -0.95 -14.73 17.16
C LEU A 86 0.59 -14.79 17.12
N TYR A 87 1.32 -13.89 17.79
CA TYR A 87 2.79 -13.78 17.65
C TYR A 87 3.60 -15.06 17.95
N GLY A 88 3.10 -15.94 18.77
CA GLY A 88 3.74 -17.21 19.09
C GLY A 88 3.17 -18.42 18.34
N ARG A 89 2.29 -18.18 17.37
CA ARG A 89 1.63 -19.21 16.58
C ARG A 89 2.35 -19.48 15.27
N GLU A 90 1.95 -20.54 14.59
CA GLU A 90 2.48 -20.90 13.27
C GLU A 90 1.98 -19.96 12.18
N HIS A 91 2.71 -19.89 11.05
CA HIS A 91 2.36 -19.02 9.93
C HIS A 91 0.94 -19.28 9.38
N LEU A 92 0.47 -20.54 9.44
CA LEU A 92 -0.89 -20.87 9.01
C LEU A 92 -1.95 -20.23 9.91
N ASP A 93 -1.71 -20.16 11.24
CA ASP A 93 -2.60 -19.48 12.18
C ASP A 93 -2.65 -17.98 11.89
N HIS A 94 -1.52 -17.37 11.49
CA HIS A 94 -1.48 -15.96 11.06
C HIS A 94 -2.37 -15.73 9.86
N VAL A 95 -2.25 -16.59 8.83
CA VAL A 95 -3.05 -16.49 7.60
C VAL A 95 -4.53 -16.67 7.90
N LEU A 96 -4.91 -17.72 8.65
CA LEU A 96 -6.31 -17.99 8.99
C LEU A 96 -6.91 -16.88 9.87
N GLY A 97 -6.19 -16.44 10.90
CA GLY A 97 -6.64 -15.37 11.78
C GLY A 97 -6.82 -14.04 11.06
N THR A 98 -5.86 -13.65 10.22
CA THR A 98 -5.94 -12.39 9.45
C THR A 98 -6.93 -12.46 8.30
N PHE A 99 -7.17 -13.64 7.71
CA PHE A 99 -8.26 -13.86 6.76
C PHE A 99 -9.64 -13.70 7.43
N GLY A 100 -9.80 -14.26 8.65
CA GLY A 100 -11.01 -14.02 9.45
C GLY A 100 -11.26 -12.54 9.72
N LEU A 101 -10.20 -11.76 9.94
CA LEU A 101 -10.29 -10.30 10.11
C LEU A 101 -10.73 -9.59 8.82
N ILE A 102 -10.30 -10.05 7.64
CA ILE A 102 -10.80 -9.52 6.35
C ILE A 102 -12.32 -9.66 6.26
N LEU A 103 -12.82 -10.87 6.52
CA LEU A 103 -14.27 -11.13 6.49
C LEU A 103 -15.01 -10.28 7.52
N PHE A 104 -14.47 -10.16 8.73
CA PHE A 104 -15.02 -9.31 9.78
C PHE A 104 -15.12 -7.85 9.33
N PHE A 105 -14.05 -7.26 8.77
CA PHE A 105 -14.05 -5.87 8.32
C PHE A 105 -14.98 -5.65 7.13
N ASN A 106 -15.08 -6.59 6.20
CA ASN A 106 -16.00 -6.48 5.07
C ASN A 106 -17.46 -6.45 5.55
N GLU A 107 -17.83 -7.33 6.49
CA GLU A 107 -19.18 -7.32 7.05
C GLU A 107 -19.43 -6.12 7.98
N LEU A 108 -18.43 -5.69 8.74
CA LEU A 108 -18.51 -4.48 9.55
C LEU A 108 -18.79 -3.25 8.68
N VAL A 109 -18.06 -3.10 7.58
CA VAL A 109 -18.28 -2.01 6.61
C VAL A 109 -19.67 -2.08 6.02
N ARG A 110 -20.14 -3.28 5.65
CA ARG A 110 -21.50 -3.49 5.11
C ARG A 110 -22.57 -3.09 6.11
N LEU A 111 -22.38 -3.38 7.40
CA LEU A 111 -23.33 -3.03 8.47
C LEU A 111 -23.35 -1.54 8.76
N VAL A 112 -22.19 -0.87 8.75
CA VAL A 112 -22.07 0.55 9.15
C VAL A 112 -22.38 1.50 8.00
N TRP A 113 -21.89 1.21 6.79
CA TRP A 113 -22.04 2.10 5.62
C TRP A 113 -22.97 1.55 4.53
N GLY A 114 -23.40 0.30 4.66
CA GLY A 114 -24.22 -0.37 3.65
C GLY A 114 -23.42 -0.94 2.48
N PRO A 115 -24.10 -1.58 1.51
CA PRO A 115 -23.44 -2.21 0.36
C PRO A 115 -23.05 -1.22 -0.75
N ALA A 116 -23.58 -0.01 -0.73
CA ALA A 116 -23.29 1.01 -1.74
C ALA A 116 -21.89 1.60 -1.52
N GLY A 117 -21.15 1.80 -2.61
CA GLY A 117 -19.85 2.47 -2.54
C GLY A 117 -20.01 3.95 -2.18
N LEU A 118 -18.99 4.48 -1.49
CA LEU A 118 -18.89 5.90 -1.19
C LEU A 118 -17.99 6.60 -2.21
N SER A 119 -18.28 7.88 -2.47
CA SER A 119 -17.41 8.74 -3.27
C SER A 119 -16.88 9.87 -2.39
N LEU A 120 -15.59 10.17 -2.49
CA LEU A 120 -14.97 11.31 -1.81
C LEU A 120 -14.71 12.43 -2.81
N SER A 121 -15.40 13.55 -2.64
CA SER A 121 -15.26 14.73 -3.50
C SER A 121 -13.99 15.49 -3.16
N LEU A 122 -13.27 15.91 -4.19
CA LEU A 122 -12.10 16.78 -4.04
C LEU A 122 -12.53 18.25 -3.84
N PRO A 123 -11.83 19.00 -2.98
CA PRO A 123 -12.03 20.45 -2.91
C PRO A 123 -11.60 21.13 -4.21
N ALA A 124 -12.20 22.27 -4.54
CA ALA A 124 -12.00 22.98 -5.80
C ALA A 124 -10.53 23.25 -6.14
N TRP A 125 -9.70 23.55 -5.14
CA TRP A 125 -8.27 23.83 -5.33
C TRP A 125 -7.42 22.59 -5.68
N LEU A 126 -7.90 21.35 -5.40
CA LEU A 126 -7.27 20.10 -5.82
C LEU A 126 -7.91 19.52 -7.10
N ASN A 127 -9.11 19.96 -7.41
CA ASN A 127 -9.84 19.53 -8.62
C ASN A 127 -9.51 20.42 -9.83
N THR A 128 -8.23 20.69 -10.02
CA THR A 128 -7.65 21.47 -11.11
C THR A 128 -6.61 20.64 -11.83
N SER A 129 -6.14 21.13 -12.97
CA SER A 129 -5.01 20.56 -13.69
C SER A 129 -3.93 21.61 -13.90
N VAL A 130 -2.67 21.19 -13.86
CA VAL A 130 -1.49 22.03 -14.08
C VAL A 130 -0.76 21.48 -15.30
N GLU A 131 -0.35 22.37 -16.19
CA GLU A 131 0.47 22.02 -17.35
C GLU A 131 1.93 21.82 -16.89
N LEU A 132 2.33 20.56 -16.64
CA LEU A 132 3.69 20.21 -16.23
C LEU A 132 4.67 20.21 -17.39
N ILE A 133 4.19 19.80 -18.56
CA ILE A 133 4.94 19.73 -19.81
C ILE A 133 4.03 20.38 -20.86
N PRO A 134 4.56 21.21 -21.78
CA PRO A 134 3.76 21.80 -22.84
C PRO A 134 2.87 20.76 -23.55
N GLY A 135 1.55 20.92 -23.45
CA GLY A 135 0.57 20.00 -24.02
C GLY A 135 0.10 18.84 -23.11
N ILE A 136 0.56 18.75 -21.84
CA ILE A 136 0.07 17.77 -20.87
C ILE A 136 -0.52 18.49 -19.64
N ALA A 137 -1.85 18.54 -19.58
CA ALA A 137 -2.57 19.00 -18.41
C ALA A 137 -2.72 17.86 -17.39
N TYR A 138 -1.91 17.85 -16.33
CA TYR A 138 -1.90 16.79 -15.33
C TYR A 138 -2.71 17.18 -14.08
N PRO A 139 -3.57 16.27 -13.54
CA PRO A 139 -4.42 16.59 -12.40
C PRO A 139 -3.61 16.95 -11.15
N THR A 140 -3.91 18.10 -10.54
CA THR A 140 -3.23 18.61 -9.34
C THR A 140 -3.27 17.61 -8.18
N TYR A 141 -4.38 16.88 -8.04
CA TYR A 141 -4.52 15.87 -7.00
C TYR A 141 -3.51 14.72 -7.14
N ARG A 142 -3.21 14.27 -8.36
CA ARG A 142 -2.21 13.23 -8.59
C ARG A 142 -0.81 13.71 -8.25
N ILE A 143 -0.51 14.99 -8.49
CA ILE A 143 0.75 15.63 -8.04
C ILE A 143 0.81 15.65 -6.51
N ALA A 144 -0.29 16.00 -5.84
CA ALA A 144 -0.36 16.00 -4.38
C ALA A 144 -0.08 14.59 -3.80
N ILE A 145 -0.62 13.53 -4.42
CA ILE A 145 -0.31 12.14 -4.03
C ILE A 145 1.19 11.85 -4.15
N ILE A 146 1.81 12.22 -5.26
CA ILE A 146 3.25 12.01 -5.48
C ILE A 146 4.05 12.73 -4.38
N VAL A 147 3.74 14.01 -4.11
CA VAL A 147 4.44 14.82 -3.11
C VAL A 147 4.27 14.21 -1.71
N VAL A 148 3.05 13.85 -1.31
CA VAL A 148 2.76 13.22 -0.01
C VAL A 148 3.50 11.89 0.12
N ALA A 149 3.44 11.03 -0.89
CA ALA A 149 4.08 9.73 -0.84
C ALA A 149 5.62 9.83 -0.78
N LEU A 150 6.22 10.78 -1.51
CA LEU A 150 7.67 11.07 -1.42
C LEU A 150 8.05 11.66 -0.05
N ALA A 151 7.24 12.54 0.51
CA ALA A 151 7.46 13.06 1.87
C ALA A 151 7.41 11.93 2.91
N VAL A 152 6.45 11.00 2.78
CA VAL A 152 6.38 9.81 3.64
C VAL A 152 7.56 8.87 3.42
N ALA A 153 8.01 8.67 2.18
CA ALA A 153 9.20 7.87 1.88
C ALA A 153 10.45 8.46 2.56
N LEU A 154 10.61 9.78 2.49
CA LEU A 154 11.69 10.50 3.18
C LEU A 154 11.55 10.38 4.70
N PHE A 155 10.34 10.57 5.24
CA PHE A 155 10.06 10.40 6.67
C PHE A 155 10.44 8.98 7.14
N LEU A 156 10.01 7.93 6.43
CA LEU A 156 10.35 6.55 6.75
C LEU A 156 11.86 6.29 6.68
N TYR A 157 12.53 6.84 5.67
CA TYR A 157 13.98 6.74 5.55
C TYR A 157 14.68 7.37 6.77
N VAL A 158 14.30 8.59 7.14
CA VAL A 158 14.85 9.27 8.32
C VAL A 158 14.50 8.51 9.60
N LEU A 159 13.24 8.12 9.77
CA LEU A 159 12.76 7.37 10.93
C LEU A 159 13.60 6.09 11.13
N VAL A 160 13.72 5.26 10.08
CA VAL A 160 14.38 3.96 10.19
C VAL A 160 15.89 4.09 10.26
N MET A 161 16.51 5.04 9.53
CA MET A 161 17.98 5.11 9.43
C MET A 161 18.63 6.06 10.43
N ARG A 162 17.91 7.09 10.91
CA ARG A 162 18.49 8.20 11.68
C ARG A 162 17.96 8.34 13.10
N THR A 163 16.89 7.59 13.49
CA THR A 163 16.29 7.73 14.82
C THR A 163 16.60 6.54 15.75
N ARG A 164 16.42 6.76 17.07
CA ARG A 164 16.52 5.70 18.08
C ARG A 164 15.45 4.63 17.87
N VAL A 165 14.22 5.02 17.49
CA VAL A 165 13.14 4.08 17.18
C VAL A 165 13.53 3.19 16.01
N GLY A 166 14.09 3.78 14.94
CA GLY A 166 14.60 3.02 13.79
C GLY A 166 15.73 2.05 14.15
N MET A 167 16.60 2.40 15.10
CA MET A 167 17.60 1.49 15.61
C MET A 167 16.96 0.27 16.31
N LEU A 168 15.94 0.50 17.16
CA LEU A 168 15.19 -0.57 17.83
C LEU A 168 14.45 -1.46 16.82
N ILE A 169 13.84 -0.84 15.80
CA ILE A 169 13.19 -1.55 14.69
C ILE A 169 14.16 -2.51 14.00
N ARG A 170 15.35 -2.04 13.61
CA ARG A 170 16.37 -2.88 12.94
C ARG A 170 16.95 -3.94 13.87
N ALA A 171 17.17 -3.61 15.14
CA ALA A 171 17.66 -4.56 16.13
C ALA A 171 16.62 -5.67 16.38
N GLY A 172 15.32 -5.30 16.56
CA GLY A 172 14.23 -6.25 16.74
C GLY A 172 14.01 -7.16 15.53
N ALA A 173 14.20 -6.63 14.32
CA ALA A 173 14.16 -7.43 13.09
C ALA A 173 15.32 -8.42 12.96
N SER A 174 16.48 -8.11 13.54
CA SER A 174 17.64 -9.00 13.54
C SER A 174 17.55 -10.08 14.64
N ASN A 175 17.27 -9.69 15.88
CA ASN A 175 17.16 -10.63 17.01
C ASN A 175 16.26 -10.05 18.11
N ARG A 176 14.98 -10.42 18.06
CA ARG A 176 13.97 -9.94 19.03
C ARG A 176 14.21 -10.41 20.48
N GLU A 177 14.78 -11.61 20.64
CA GLU A 177 15.04 -12.18 21.98
C GLU A 177 16.18 -11.42 22.67
N MET A 178 17.24 -11.11 21.94
CA MET A 178 18.35 -10.32 22.45
C MET A 178 17.91 -8.90 22.83
N VAL A 179 17.08 -8.26 22.01
CA VAL A 179 16.55 -6.92 22.29
C VAL A 179 15.68 -6.93 23.55
N GLY A 180 14.87 -7.98 23.75
CA GLY A 180 14.09 -8.20 24.98
C GLY A 180 14.99 -8.42 26.21
N ALA A 181 16.06 -9.19 26.07
CA ALA A 181 17.04 -9.42 27.14
C ALA A 181 17.78 -8.14 27.57
N LEU A 182 17.93 -7.17 26.67
CA LEU A 182 18.47 -5.83 26.96
C LEU A 182 17.47 -4.89 27.66
N GLY A 183 16.28 -5.38 28.03
CA GLY A 183 15.28 -4.63 28.80
C GLY A 183 14.33 -3.77 27.95
N ILE A 184 14.30 -3.96 26.63
CA ILE A 184 13.41 -3.22 25.75
C ILE A 184 12.05 -3.94 25.68
N ASP A 185 10.95 -3.20 25.87
CA ASP A 185 9.61 -3.74 25.73
C ASP A 185 9.27 -4.00 24.25
N ILE A 186 9.41 -5.27 23.86
CA ILE A 186 9.12 -5.74 22.51
C ILE A 186 7.63 -5.56 22.16
N LYS A 187 6.72 -5.68 23.14
CA LYS A 187 5.28 -5.52 22.89
C LYS A 187 4.96 -4.08 22.51
N LEU A 188 5.55 -3.10 23.22
CA LEU A 188 5.40 -1.70 22.89
C LEU A 188 5.98 -1.38 21.50
N LEU A 189 7.16 -1.95 21.18
CA LEU A 189 7.78 -1.78 19.87
C LEU A 189 6.88 -2.31 18.75
N TYR A 190 6.26 -3.49 18.94
CA TYR A 190 5.34 -4.09 17.98
C TYR A 190 4.09 -3.24 17.79
N THR A 191 3.51 -2.74 18.88
CA THR A 191 2.34 -1.83 18.81
C THR A 191 2.64 -0.56 18.03
N LEU A 192 3.80 0.06 18.25
CA LEU A 192 4.22 1.26 17.53
C LEU A 192 4.44 1.00 16.03
N VAL A 193 5.11 -0.11 15.71
CA VAL A 193 5.37 -0.49 14.33
C VAL A 193 4.10 -0.87 13.60
N PHE A 194 3.21 -1.62 14.25
CA PHE A 194 1.94 -1.99 13.66
C PHE A 194 1.03 -0.77 13.47
N GLY A 195 0.96 0.13 14.47
CA GLY A 195 0.23 1.39 14.36
C GLY A 195 0.73 2.27 13.20
N LEU A 196 2.06 2.39 13.05
CA LEU A 196 2.65 3.09 11.91
C LEU A 196 2.29 2.42 10.59
N GLY A 197 2.37 1.09 10.51
CA GLY A 197 1.95 0.32 9.33
C GLY A 197 0.47 0.55 8.99
N ALA A 198 -0.40 0.54 9.99
CA ALA A 198 -1.83 0.82 9.83
C ALA A 198 -2.09 2.25 9.31
N ALA A 199 -1.36 3.23 9.85
CA ALA A 199 -1.45 4.62 9.38
C ALA A 199 -1.01 4.76 7.91
N LEU A 200 0.04 4.04 7.50
CA LEU A 200 0.49 4.02 6.09
C LEU A 200 -0.52 3.36 5.16
N ALA A 201 -1.12 2.25 5.59
CA ALA A 201 -2.21 1.60 4.83
C ALA A 201 -3.42 2.53 4.73
N GLY A 202 -3.84 3.14 5.83
CA GLY A 202 -4.94 4.09 5.85
C GLY A 202 -4.67 5.33 4.99
N LEU A 203 -3.43 5.84 5.01
CA LEU A 203 -3.01 6.95 4.15
C LEU A 203 -3.12 6.57 2.66
N ALA A 204 -2.66 5.38 2.28
CA ALA A 204 -2.80 4.91 0.90
C ALA A 204 -4.28 4.81 0.50
N GLY A 205 -5.15 4.28 1.38
CA GLY A 205 -6.59 4.18 1.15
C GLY A 205 -7.29 5.54 1.01
N LEU A 206 -6.99 6.46 1.92
CA LEU A 206 -7.57 7.81 1.85
C LEU A 206 -7.11 8.60 0.61
N LEU A 207 -5.85 8.45 0.18
CA LEU A 207 -5.34 9.09 -1.04
C LEU A 207 -5.95 8.48 -2.31
N GLN A 208 -6.35 7.22 -2.27
CA GLN A 208 -7.00 6.57 -3.40
C GLN A 208 -8.53 6.86 -3.47
N ALA A 209 -9.16 7.18 -2.35
CA ALA A 209 -10.60 7.35 -2.24
C ALA A 209 -11.23 8.38 -3.21
N PRO A 210 -10.58 9.51 -3.56
CA PRO A 210 -11.10 10.43 -4.58
C PRO A 210 -10.93 9.94 -6.03
N ILE A 211 -10.06 8.96 -6.27
CA ILE A 211 -9.78 8.43 -7.61
C ILE A 211 -10.69 7.25 -7.93
N LEU A 212 -10.91 6.38 -6.94
CA LEU A 212 -11.76 5.19 -7.07
C LEU A 212 -12.92 5.25 -6.09
N THR A 213 -14.04 4.65 -6.47
CA THR A 213 -15.15 4.45 -5.54
C THR A 213 -14.69 3.61 -4.35
N VAL A 214 -14.96 4.09 -3.14
CA VAL A 214 -14.69 3.37 -1.90
C VAL A 214 -15.72 2.27 -1.75
N GLN A 215 -15.31 1.03 -1.83
CA GLN A 215 -16.21 -0.14 -1.82
C GLN A 215 -15.68 -1.28 -0.98
N ILE A 216 -16.58 -2.16 -0.57
CA ILE A 216 -16.24 -3.37 0.18
C ILE A 216 -15.30 -4.23 -0.68
N GLY A 217 -14.26 -4.80 -0.08
CA GLY A 217 -13.31 -5.67 -0.78
C GLY A 217 -12.18 -4.94 -1.52
N MET A 218 -12.18 -3.59 -1.56
CA MET A 218 -11.12 -2.84 -2.25
C MET A 218 -9.73 -3.11 -1.68
N GLY A 219 -9.65 -3.54 -0.42
CA GLY A 219 -8.40 -3.83 0.27
C GLY A 219 -7.71 -5.10 -0.20
N GLU A 220 -8.47 -6.13 -0.61
CA GLU A 220 -7.90 -7.41 -1.01
C GLU A 220 -7.14 -7.31 -2.32
N ASN A 221 -7.70 -6.63 -3.31
CA ASN A 221 -7.09 -6.46 -4.62
C ASN A 221 -5.74 -5.71 -4.53
N ILE A 222 -5.70 -4.63 -3.77
CA ILE A 222 -4.48 -3.83 -3.63
C ILE A 222 -3.44 -4.54 -2.75
N LEU A 223 -3.88 -5.36 -1.79
CA LEU A 223 -3.01 -6.14 -0.92
C LEU A 223 -2.17 -7.14 -1.73
N ILE A 224 -2.78 -7.81 -2.73
CA ILE A 224 -2.05 -8.75 -3.61
C ILE A 224 -0.90 -8.01 -4.31
N LEU A 225 -1.16 -6.81 -4.84
CA LEU A 225 -0.11 -6.00 -5.47
C LEU A 225 0.96 -5.54 -4.48
N ALA A 226 0.58 -5.21 -3.25
CA ALA A 226 1.55 -4.89 -2.20
C ALA A 226 2.43 -6.09 -1.85
N PHE A 227 1.89 -7.32 -1.81
CA PHE A 227 2.70 -8.53 -1.65
C PHE A 227 3.67 -8.73 -2.81
N VAL A 228 3.24 -8.53 -4.04
CA VAL A 228 4.14 -8.59 -5.21
C VAL A 228 5.29 -7.59 -5.05
N VAL A 229 4.99 -6.36 -4.63
CA VAL A 229 5.99 -5.32 -4.39
C VAL A 229 7.01 -5.74 -3.31
N ILE A 230 6.57 -6.26 -2.16
CA ILE A 230 7.52 -6.66 -1.10
C ILE A 230 8.33 -7.89 -1.47
N VAL A 231 7.78 -8.80 -2.25
CA VAL A 231 8.49 -9.99 -2.76
C VAL A 231 9.55 -9.57 -3.79
N ILE A 232 9.21 -8.73 -4.76
CA ILE A 232 10.16 -8.19 -5.73
C ILE A 232 11.23 -7.35 -5.03
N GLY A 233 10.83 -6.49 -4.10
CA GLY A 233 11.72 -5.57 -3.39
C GLY A 233 12.69 -6.30 -2.44
N GLY A 234 12.26 -7.43 -1.89
CA GLY A 234 12.92 -8.18 -0.82
C GLY A 234 12.23 -7.93 0.52
N ILE A 235 11.78 -9.02 1.14
CA ILE A 235 10.99 -8.99 2.38
C ILE A 235 11.78 -8.29 3.50
N GLY A 236 11.15 -7.31 4.17
CA GLY A 236 11.75 -6.51 5.24
C GLY A 236 12.61 -5.34 4.76
N SER A 237 12.72 -5.09 3.45
CA SER A 237 13.50 -3.99 2.88
C SER A 237 12.63 -2.83 2.42
N ILE A 238 12.61 -1.71 3.17
CA ILE A 238 11.84 -0.51 2.78
C ILE A 238 12.40 0.10 1.48
N ARG A 239 13.73 0.08 1.29
CA ARG A 239 14.37 0.55 0.04
C ARG A 239 13.95 -0.31 -1.14
N GLY A 240 13.95 -1.63 -0.94
CA GLY A 240 13.49 -2.58 -1.94
C GLY A 240 12.01 -2.38 -2.28
N ALA A 241 11.17 -2.21 -1.28
CA ALA A 241 9.74 -1.94 -1.47
C ALA A 241 9.51 -0.65 -2.26
N PHE A 242 10.28 0.43 -2.02
CA PHE A 242 10.17 1.68 -2.77
C PHE A 242 10.49 1.50 -4.26
N ILE A 243 11.63 0.89 -4.56
CA ILE A 243 12.07 0.68 -5.96
C ILE A 243 11.12 -0.28 -6.67
N ALA A 244 10.77 -1.39 -6.03
CA ALA A 244 9.84 -2.36 -6.58
C ALA A 244 8.44 -1.76 -6.84
N ALA A 245 7.92 -0.95 -5.91
CA ALA A 245 6.63 -0.29 -6.05
C ALA A 245 6.57 0.65 -7.26
N VAL A 246 7.59 1.48 -7.43
CA VAL A 246 7.70 2.37 -8.61
C VAL A 246 7.78 1.54 -9.88
N PHE A 247 8.59 0.48 -9.89
CA PHE A 247 8.73 -0.37 -11.06
C PHE A 247 7.44 -1.13 -11.41
N VAL A 248 6.77 -1.70 -10.41
CA VAL A 248 5.47 -2.38 -10.59
C VAL A 248 4.41 -1.40 -11.07
N GLY A 249 4.34 -0.19 -10.49
CA GLY A 249 3.40 0.85 -10.92
C GLY A 249 3.61 1.30 -12.37
N LEU A 250 4.87 1.44 -12.79
CA LEU A 250 5.20 1.76 -14.18
C LEU A 250 4.82 0.61 -15.12
N VAL A 251 5.18 -0.63 -14.79
CA VAL A 251 4.85 -1.80 -15.62
C VAL A 251 3.35 -2.01 -15.74
N ASP A 252 2.60 -1.85 -14.64
CA ASP A 252 1.14 -1.98 -14.66
C ASP A 252 0.49 -0.92 -15.54
N THR A 253 0.84 0.35 -15.34
CA THR A 253 0.18 1.46 -16.02
C THR A 253 0.57 1.51 -17.51
N VAL A 254 1.87 1.44 -17.82
CA VAL A 254 2.34 1.44 -19.20
C VAL A 254 1.87 0.18 -19.93
N GLY A 255 1.90 -0.98 -19.24
CA GLY A 255 1.43 -2.23 -19.82
C GLY A 255 -0.04 -2.19 -20.22
N ARG A 256 -0.92 -1.66 -19.35
CA ARG A 256 -2.36 -1.56 -19.64
C ARG A 256 -2.66 -0.68 -20.84
N ASP A 257 -1.92 0.39 -21.03
CA ASP A 257 -2.19 1.36 -22.09
C ASP A 257 -1.57 0.99 -23.44
N PHE A 258 -0.36 0.43 -23.44
CA PHE A 258 0.38 0.16 -24.69
C PHE A 258 0.26 -1.28 -25.20
N LEU A 259 -0.07 -2.25 -24.31
CA LEU A 259 -0.22 -3.64 -24.72
C LEU A 259 -1.35 -3.86 -25.76
N PRO A 260 -2.53 -3.18 -25.66
CA PRO A 260 -3.56 -3.28 -26.68
C PRO A 260 -3.06 -2.89 -28.08
N ASP A 261 -2.29 -1.81 -28.19
CA ASP A 261 -1.78 -1.33 -29.48
C ASP A 261 -0.71 -2.28 -30.03
N LEU A 262 0.13 -2.82 -29.17
CA LEU A 262 1.14 -3.81 -29.55
C LEU A 262 0.50 -5.12 -30.03
N LEU A 263 -0.56 -5.57 -29.38
CA LEU A 263 -1.31 -6.77 -29.78
C LEU A 263 -2.05 -6.57 -31.10
N ARG A 264 -2.54 -5.37 -31.41
CA ARG A 264 -3.18 -5.03 -32.70
C ARG A 264 -2.23 -5.14 -33.92
N MET A 265 -0.93 -5.15 -33.70
CA MET A 265 0.04 -5.39 -34.78
C MET A 265 0.05 -6.85 -35.23
N VAL A 266 -0.40 -7.79 -34.39
CA VAL A 266 -0.32 -9.23 -34.63
C VAL A 266 -1.69 -9.88 -34.65
N LEU A 267 -2.67 -9.33 -33.92
CA LEU A 267 -4.01 -9.88 -33.75
C LEU A 267 -5.08 -8.95 -34.35
N SER A 268 -6.27 -9.49 -34.57
CA SER A 268 -7.43 -8.67 -34.93
C SER A 268 -7.78 -7.69 -33.80
N ALA A 269 -8.39 -6.56 -34.13
CA ALA A 269 -8.75 -5.52 -33.16
C ALA A 269 -9.65 -6.07 -32.02
N SER A 270 -10.58 -6.96 -32.33
CA SER A 270 -11.46 -7.61 -31.34
C SER A 270 -10.68 -8.54 -30.42
N ALA A 271 -9.79 -9.37 -30.95
CA ALA A 271 -8.95 -10.26 -30.15
C ALA A 271 -7.98 -9.49 -29.24
N ALA A 272 -7.34 -8.42 -29.76
CA ALA A 272 -6.46 -7.56 -29.01
C ALA A 272 -7.17 -6.87 -27.84
N SER A 273 -8.37 -6.31 -28.04
CA SER A 273 -9.15 -5.67 -26.97
C SER A 273 -9.63 -6.64 -25.89
N THR A 274 -9.85 -7.92 -26.23
CA THR A 274 -10.26 -8.94 -25.27
C THR A 274 -9.08 -9.49 -24.45
N LEU A 275 -7.92 -9.70 -25.11
CA LEU A 275 -6.74 -10.32 -24.46
C LEU A 275 -5.89 -9.30 -23.69
N ALA A 276 -5.81 -8.05 -24.14
CA ALA A 276 -4.93 -7.06 -23.54
C ALA A 276 -5.13 -6.83 -22.05
N PRO A 277 -6.36 -6.70 -21.50
CA PRO A 277 -6.55 -6.52 -20.07
C PRO A 277 -6.04 -7.71 -19.23
N ALA A 278 -6.29 -8.94 -19.70
CA ALA A 278 -5.82 -10.14 -19.03
C ALA A 278 -4.28 -10.24 -19.05
N LEU A 279 -3.67 -10.03 -20.21
CA LEU A 279 -2.21 -10.07 -20.36
C LEU A 279 -1.53 -8.94 -19.58
N SER A 280 -2.09 -7.73 -19.56
CA SER A 280 -1.56 -6.62 -18.76
C SER A 280 -1.55 -6.95 -17.28
N SER A 281 -2.62 -7.53 -16.76
CA SER A 281 -2.68 -7.97 -15.36
C SER A 281 -1.68 -9.08 -15.05
N MET A 282 -1.35 -9.93 -16.02
CA MET A 282 -0.35 -10.99 -15.86
C MET A 282 1.10 -10.47 -15.86
N LEU A 283 1.38 -9.31 -16.48
CA LEU A 283 2.75 -8.76 -16.59
C LEU A 283 3.41 -8.59 -15.23
N ILE A 284 2.67 -8.13 -14.22
CA ILE A 284 3.19 -7.92 -12.87
C ILE A 284 3.62 -9.24 -12.23
N TYR A 285 2.81 -10.29 -12.36
CA TYR A 285 3.11 -11.61 -11.80
C TYR A 285 4.25 -12.29 -12.57
N LEU A 286 4.31 -12.09 -13.89
CA LEU A 286 5.42 -12.55 -14.71
C LEU A 286 6.73 -11.86 -14.31
N LEU A 287 6.68 -10.55 -14.09
CA LEU A 287 7.81 -9.78 -13.55
C LEU A 287 8.27 -10.34 -12.19
N MET A 288 7.33 -10.60 -11.28
CA MET A 288 7.65 -11.21 -9.98
C MET A 288 8.34 -12.55 -10.15
N THR A 289 7.80 -13.42 -11.04
CA THR A 289 8.39 -14.74 -11.31
C THR A 289 9.81 -14.62 -11.85
N ILE A 290 10.05 -13.73 -12.81
CA ILE A 290 11.38 -13.48 -13.39
C ILE A 290 12.34 -13.01 -12.29
N VAL A 291 11.93 -12.06 -11.45
CA VAL A 291 12.77 -11.57 -10.36
C VAL A 291 13.11 -12.70 -9.38
N LEU A 292 12.14 -13.51 -8.97
CA LEU A 292 12.37 -14.62 -8.05
C LEU A 292 13.28 -15.72 -8.62
N VAL A 293 13.16 -16.01 -9.91
CA VAL A 293 14.06 -16.98 -10.58
C VAL A 293 15.49 -16.46 -10.62
N VAL A 294 15.70 -15.16 -10.89
CA VAL A 294 17.04 -14.55 -10.99
C VAL A 294 17.62 -14.20 -9.59
N ARG A 295 16.74 -13.73 -8.68
CA ARG A 295 17.10 -13.31 -7.31
C ARG A 295 16.04 -13.79 -6.32
N PRO A 296 16.16 -15.00 -5.77
CA PRO A 296 15.15 -15.57 -4.85
C PRO A 296 14.90 -14.74 -3.58
N ALA A 297 15.89 -13.95 -3.13
CA ALA A 297 15.78 -13.06 -1.97
C ALA A 297 15.19 -11.69 -2.29
N GLY A 298 14.72 -11.46 -3.54
CA GLY A 298 14.31 -10.15 -4.03
C GLY A 298 15.48 -9.27 -4.49
N LEU A 299 15.16 -8.07 -5.03
CA LEU A 299 16.17 -7.17 -5.58
C LEU A 299 17.11 -6.58 -4.52
N PHE A 300 16.59 -6.30 -3.33
CA PHE A 300 17.32 -5.66 -2.23
C PHE A 300 16.97 -6.35 -0.89
N PRO A 301 17.50 -7.56 -0.64
CA PRO A 301 17.20 -8.27 0.60
C PRO A 301 17.62 -7.46 1.82
N ALA A 302 16.87 -7.58 2.93
CA ALA A 302 17.24 -6.96 4.19
C ALA A 302 18.57 -7.56 4.69
N ALA A 303 19.48 -6.71 5.18
CA ALA A 303 20.76 -7.16 5.72
C ALA A 303 20.51 -8.04 6.96
N GLY A 304 20.91 -9.31 6.90
CA GLY A 304 20.82 -10.25 8.02
C GLY A 304 19.83 -11.41 7.86
N ARG A 305 19.26 -11.57 6.67
CA ARG A 305 18.50 -12.80 6.30
C ARG A 305 19.19 -13.56 5.20
#